data_a48318236ca40e919be76bb0cfdcdfc3
#
_entry.id   a48318236ca40e919be76bb0cfdcdfc3
#
_cell.length_a   1.000
_cell.length_b   1.000
_cell.length_c   1.000
_cell.angle_alpha   90.00
_cell.angle_beta   90.00
_cell.angle_gamma   90.00
#
_symmetry.space_group_name_H-M   'P 1'
#
loop_
_entity.id
_entity.type
_entity.pdbx_description
1 polymer ?
#
loop_
_entity_poly.entity_id
_entity_poly.type
_entity_poly.pdbx_seq_one_letter_code
_entity_poly.pdbx_strand_id
1 'polypeptide(L)'
;MTSAKYYEIITRDKMYHQTNFKNCIAFTWDRFGNSQSRKSATKSFLVSVFAIIASLFVSLFIAMAIYGDGSLFYKIIEQMFVSPFTASNWKSTISMISIFAVSALSFIFAEKVGLFNLGISGQMLFGAQLATLMSWYIPAVPNVIGQLMVIIVSMFGAAIISTLVGVLKVFLNINEVISSIMFNWIVYYCGTYMINTVGTAQGKVVGQMNTEIIASNLRLFVQGDGAASGSWIPLLVIMIMLIGISVTVLSFSVFGKKISAVGKSGTASLYAGINVKQKQIVTMLISGCFAGMLGAMIYCGYEGSMPVTVTAKTIPQYGFNGISVGLIAMVNPIGVAPVSLLFGMIDTSKSSISAVCGVDPNIAQLMFGVIVYGAAIISAFYFFTPWV
;
A
#
# COMPACT_ATOMS: atom_id res chain seq x y z
N MET A 1 -41.11 12.56 -30.43
CA MET A 1 -40.63 11.46 -29.56
C MET A 1 -41.77 11.12 -28.63
N THR A 2 -42.43 10.00 -28.84
CA THR A 2 -43.71 9.64 -28.22
C THR A 2 -43.56 9.31 -26.74
N SER A 3 -44.51 9.71 -25.90
CA SER A 3 -44.55 9.54 -24.44
C SER A 3 -44.25 8.10 -23.94
N ALA A 4 -44.53 7.10 -24.78
CA ALA A 4 -44.24 5.70 -24.51
C ALA A 4 -42.75 5.42 -24.37
N LYS A 5 -41.87 6.04 -25.14
CA LYS A 5 -40.43 5.86 -25.08
C LYS A 5 -39.80 6.50 -23.82
N TYR A 6 -40.43 7.54 -23.30
CA TYR A 6 -40.03 8.21 -22.07
C TYR A 6 -40.37 7.37 -20.82
N TYR A 7 -41.55 6.71 -20.85
CA TYR A 7 -41.96 5.79 -19.79
C TYR A 7 -41.11 4.50 -19.74
N GLU A 8 -40.66 4.01 -20.89
CA GLU A 8 -39.80 2.83 -20.98
C GLU A 8 -38.41 3.09 -20.42
N ILE A 9 -37.87 4.32 -20.58
CA ILE A 9 -36.59 4.74 -20.01
C ILE A 9 -36.71 4.89 -18.49
N ILE A 10 -37.80 5.48 -17.97
CA ILE A 10 -38.01 5.67 -16.53
C ILE A 10 -38.28 4.33 -15.81
N THR A 11 -38.98 3.39 -16.43
CA THR A 11 -39.21 2.05 -15.87
C THR A 11 -37.95 1.19 -15.92
N ARG A 12 -37.09 1.35 -16.93
CA ARG A 12 -35.77 0.76 -16.99
C ARG A 12 -34.86 1.29 -15.87
N ASP A 13 -34.92 2.58 -15.57
CA ASP A 13 -34.13 3.20 -14.48
C ASP A 13 -34.60 2.73 -13.10
N LYS A 14 -35.90 2.53 -12.87
CA LYS A 14 -36.44 1.94 -11.63
C LYS A 14 -36.07 0.46 -11.47
N MET A 15 -35.98 -0.33 -12.54
CA MET A 15 -35.48 -1.71 -12.48
C MET A 15 -33.97 -1.77 -12.17
N TYR A 16 -33.20 -0.75 -12.52
CA TYR A 16 -31.77 -0.65 -12.18
C TYR A 16 -31.51 -0.39 -10.69
N HIS A 17 -32.48 0.20 -9.97
CA HIS A 17 -32.37 0.45 -8.52
C HIS A 17 -32.75 -0.75 -7.65
N GLN A 18 -33.40 -1.78 -8.22
CA GLN A 18 -33.72 -3.04 -7.52
C GLN A 18 -32.84 -4.19 -7.95
N THR A 19 -31.56 -3.96 -8.27
CA THR A 19 -30.63 -5.05 -8.46
C THR A 19 -30.33 -5.72 -7.10
N ASN A 20 -31.09 -6.76 -6.82
CA ASN A 20 -30.83 -7.70 -5.74
C ASN A 20 -29.34 -8.08 -5.73
N PHE A 21 -28.71 -8.10 -4.57
CA PHE A 21 -27.32 -8.51 -4.34
C PHE A 21 -26.96 -9.82 -5.08
N LYS A 22 -27.94 -10.74 -5.23
CA LYS A 22 -27.81 -11.96 -6.04
C LYS A 22 -27.53 -11.69 -7.54
N ASN A 23 -28.17 -10.70 -8.14
CA ASN A 23 -27.96 -10.35 -9.56
C ASN A 23 -26.62 -9.63 -9.78
N CYS A 24 -26.13 -8.91 -8.77
CA CYS A 24 -24.79 -8.34 -8.78
C CYS A 24 -23.69 -9.41 -8.70
N ILE A 25 -23.91 -10.44 -7.87
CA ILE A 25 -23.01 -11.62 -7.80
C ILE A 25 -23.07 -12.43 -9.11
N ALA A 26 -24.24 -12.67 -9.66
CA ALA A 26 -24.39 -13.36 -10.94
C ALA A 26 -23.71 -12.61 -12.09
N PHE A 27 -23.86 -11.27 -12.17
CA PHE A 27 -23.19 -10.45 -13.18
C PHE A 27 -21.66 -10.46 -13.03
N THR A 28 -21.14 -10.54 -11.81
CA THR A 28 -19.69 -10.69 -11.59
C THR A 28 -19.21 -12.11 -11.94
N TRP A 29 -19.98 -13.16 -11.62
CA TRP A 29 -19.68 -14.53 -12.06
C TRP A 29 -19.68 -14.67 -13.59
N ASP A 30 -20.64 -14.07 -14.29
CA ASP A 30 -20.68 -14.05 -15.77
C ASP A 30 -19.47 -13.31 -16.35
N ARG A 31 -19.00 -12.27 -15.70
CA ARG A 31 -17.77 -11.55 -16.10
C ARG A 31 -16.50 -12.38 -15.86
N PHE A 32 -16.47 -13.17 -14.78
CA PHE A 32 -15.44 -14.19 -14.53
C PHE A 32 -15.60 -15.40 -15.46
N GLY A 33 -16.81 -15.67 -15.94
CA GLY A 33 -17.14 -16.75 -16.88
C GLY A 33 -16.79 -16.43 -18.33
N ASN A 34 -16.66 -15.16 -18.70
CA ASN A 34 -16.39 -14.78 -20.08
C ASN A 34 -14.92 -15.13 -20.44
N SER A 35 -14.78 -16.09 -21.40
CA SER A 35 -13.50 -16.70 -21.76
C SER A 35 -12.44 -15.67 -22.22
N GLN A 36 -12.85 -14.57 -22.82
CA GLN A 36 -11.98 -13.49 -23.28
C GLN A 36 -11.43 -12.64 -22.13
N SER A 37 -12.26 -12.31 -21.13
CA SER A 37 -11.82 -11.57 -19.93
C SER A 37 -10.88 -12.43 -19.07
N ARG A 38 -11.17 -13.73 -18.98
CA ARG A 38 -10.31 -14.69 -18.24
C ARG A 38 -8.96 -14.88 -18.95
N LYS A 39 -8.94 -15.02 -20.27
CA LYS A 39 -7.70 -15.13 -21.06
C LYS A 39 -6.83 -13.88 -20.94
N SER A 40 -7.42 -12.70 -20.94
CA SER A 40 -6.70 -11.43 -20.73
C SER A 40 -6.10 -11.35 -19.32
N ALA A 41 -6.88 -11.65 -18.28
CA ALA A 41 -6.40 -11.65 -16.91
C ALA A 41 -5.27 -12.68 -16.67
N THR A 42 -5.39 -13.88 -17.25
CA THR A 42 -4.36 -14.92 -17.15
C THR A 42 -3.08 -14.52 -17.88
N LYS A 43 -3.17 -13.93 -19.07
CA LYS A 43 -2.01 -13.40 -19.80
C LYS A 43 -1.30 -12.33 -19.00
N SER A 44 -2.04 -11.36 -18.44
CA SER A 44 -1.48 -10.29 -17.61
C SER A 44 -0.77 -10.84 -16.37
N PHE A 45 -1.37 -11.82 -15.69
CA PHE A 45 -0.75 -12.49 -14.54
C PHE A 45 0.55 -13.21 -14.92
N LEU A 46 0.54 -13.96 -16.04
CA LEU A 46 1.73 -14.66 -16.53
C LEU A 46 2.86 -13.69 -16.89
N VAL A 47 2.54 -12.56 -17.52
CA VAL A 47 3.52 -11.51 -17.84
C VAL A 47 4.14 -10.94 -16.57
N SER A 48 3.33 -10.65 -15.53
CA SER A 48 3.83 -10.15 -14.25
C SER A 48 4.74 -11.18 -13.54
N VAL A 49 4.37 -12.45 -13.54
CA VAL A 49 5.20 -13.53 -12.97
C VAL A 49 6.53 -13.66 -13.75
N PHE A 50 6.47 -13.65 -15.08
CA PHE A 50 7.68 -13.67 -15.91
C PHE A 50 8.60 -12.48 -15.64
N ALA A 51 8.02 -11.30 -15.46
CA ALA A 51 8.74 -10.08 -15.10
C ALA A 51 9.51 -10.22 -13.79
N ILE A 52 8.86 -10.77 -12.76
CA ILE A 52 9.49 -10.99 -11.45
C ILE A 52 10.64 -12.00 -11.59
N ILE A 53 10.42 -13.11 -12.29
CA ILE A 53 11.45 -14.14 -12.52
C ILE A 53 12.64 -13.55 -13.28
N ALA A 54 12.39 -12.82 -14.36
CA ALA A 54 13.46 -12.20 -15.16
C ALA A 54 14.27 -11.20 -14.33
N SER A 55 13.63 -10.33 -13.56
CA SER A 55 14.30 -9.37 -12.68
C SER A 55 15.07 -10.05 -11.55
N LEU A 56 14.58 -11.18 -11.03
CA LEU A 56 15.29 -11.99 -10.06
C LEU A 56 16.58 -12.54 -10.66
N PHE A 57 16.57 -13.09 -11.87
CA PHE A 57 17.78 -13.55 -12.54
C PHE A 57 18.77 -12.42 -12.77
N VAL A 58 18.31 -11.23 -13.18
CA VAL A 58 19.17 -10.06 -13.35
C VAL A 58 19.82 -9.66 -12.04
N SER A 59 19.08 -9.65 -10.93
CA SER A 59 19.61 -9.31 -9.61
C SER A 59 20.65 -10.32 -9.11
N LEU A 60 20.42 -11.62 -9.34
CA LEU A 60 21.36 -12.68 -9.02
C LEU A 60 22.66 -12.55 -9.84
N PHE A 61 22.54 -12.25 -11.14
CA PHE A 61 23.69 -12.03 -12.00
C PHE A 61 24.53 -10.83 -11.54
N ILE A 62 23.90 -9.75 -11.11
CA ILE A 62 24.60 -8.59 -10.53
C ILE A 62 25.36 -8.99 -9.29
N ALA A 63 24.75 -9.74 -8.37
CA ALA A 63 25.42 -10.20 -7.16
C ALA A 63 26.63 -11.09 -7.47
N MET A 64 26.50 -12.04 -8.40
CA MET A 64 27.60 -12.88 -8.87
C MET A 64 28.73 -12.07 -9.49
N ALA A 65 28.41 -11.06 -10.31
CA ALA A 65 29.40 -10.21 -10.96
C ALA A 65 30.21 -9.37 -9.96
N ILE A 66 29.57 -8.93 -8.87
CA ILE A 66 30.24 -8.14 -7.82
C ILE A 66 31.17 -9.00 -6.96
N TYR A 67 30.75 -10.22 -6.60
CA TYR A 67 31.51 -11.08 -5.67
C TYR A 67 32.42 -12.09 -6.36
N GLY A 68 32.25 -12.34 -7.64
CA GLY A 68 33.04 -13.30 -8.41
C GLY A 68 32.81 -14.78 -8.01
N ASP A 69 31.78 -15.07 -7.22
CA ASP A 69 31.48 -16.41 -6.71
C ASP A 69 30.18 -16.96 -7.29
N GLY A 70 30.30 -17.98 -8.14
CA GLY A 70 29.15 -18.65 -8.74
C GLY A 70 28.29 -19.45 -7.76
N SER A 71 28.84 -19.84 -6.58
CA SER A 71 28.07 -20.57 -5.55
C SER A 71 26.99 -19.70 -4.91
N LEU A 72 27.12 -18.38 -4.97
CA LEU A 72 26.16 -17.43 -4.45
C LEU A 72 24.78 -17.56 -5.11
N PHE A 73 24.74 -17.97 -6.39
CA PHE A 73 23.48 -18.17 -7.11
C PHE A 73 22.53 -19.12 -6.35
N TYR A 74 23.03 -20.30 -6.00
CA TYR A 74 22.21 -21.30 -5.31
C TYR A 74 21.89 -20.85 -3.87
N LYS A 75 22.88 -20.35 -3.14
CA LYS A 75 22.72 -19.90 -1.74
C LYS A 75 21.68 -18.78 -1.61
N ILE A 76 21.70 -17.80 -2.51
CA ILE A 76 20.75 -16.67 -2.49
C ILE A 76 19.33 -17.17 -2.81
N ILE A 77 19.16 -18.02 -3.83
CA ILE A 77 17.84 -18.60 -4.14
C ILE A 77 17.32 -19.42 -2.95
N GLU A 78 18.15 -20.27 -2.36
CA GLU A 78 17.78 -21.04 -1.19
C GLU A 78 17.32 -20.13 -0.04
N GLN A 79 18.09 -19.08 0.28
CA GLN A 79 17.72 -18.13 1.33
C GLN A 79 16.45 -17.35 1.00
N MET A 80 16.20 -17.00 -0.26
CA MET A 80 14.97 -16.31 -0.66
C MET A 80 13.70 -17.13 -0.44
N PHE A 81 13.77 -18.45 -0.64
CA PHE A 81 12.59 -19.33 -0.53
C PHE A 81 12.52 -20.06 0.82
N VAL A 82 13.62 -20.36 1.47
CA VAL A 82 13.64 -21.11 2.74
C VAL A 82 13.58 -20.17 3.95
N SER A 83 14.37 -19.11 3.95
CA SER A 83 14.49 -18.19 5.10
C SER A 83 13.15 -17.58 5.56
N PRO A 84 12.21 -17.14 4.66
CA PRO A 84 10.94 -16.58 5.09
C PRO A 84 10.06 -17.54 5.89
N PHE A 85 10.22 -18.85 5.70
CA PHE A 85 9.42 -19.88 6.36
C PHE A 85 10.10 -20.52 7.57
N THR A 86 11.29 -20.08 7.93
CA THR A 86 11.96 -20.55 9.15
C THR A 86 11.19 -20.15 10.41
N ALA A 87 11.38 -20.90 11.51
CA ALA A 87 10.68 -20.66 12.77
C ALA A 87 10.92 -19.24 13.34
N SER A 88 12.04 -18.62 13.00
CA SER A 88 12.37 -17.24 13.40
C SER A 88 11.69 -16.16 12.55
N ASN A 89 11.54 -16.39 11.25
CA ASN A 89 11.20 -15.32 10.29
C ASN A 89 9.74 -15.32 9.79
N TRP A 90 9.01 -16.45 9.87
CA TRP A 90 7.68 -16.56 9.29
C TRP A 90 6.66 -15.52 9.80
N LYS A 91 6.78 -15.12 11.09
CA LYS A 91 5.93 -14.08 11.69
C LYS A 91 6.22 -12.71 11.07
N SER A 92 7.49 -12.38 10.93
CA SER A 92 7.97 -11.16 10.28
C SER A 92 7.55 -11.13 8.80
N THR A 93 7.65 -12.28 8.12
CA THR A 93 7.20 -12.42 6.73
C THR A 93 5.71 -12.12 6.57
N ILE A 94 4.84 -12.67 7.41
CA ILE A 94 3.41 -12.37 7.37
C ILE A 94 3.13 -10.89 7.63
N SER A 95 3.85 -10.29 8.57
CA SER A 95 3.73 -8.87 8.87
C SER A 95 4.12 -8.01 7.67
N MET A 96 5.23 -8.32 6.98
CA MET A 96 5.67 -7.61 5.77
C MET A 96 4.71 -7.80 4.60
N ILE A 97 4.17 -9.00 4.40
CA ILE A 97 3.10 -9.25 3.42
C ILE A 97 1.92 -8.31 3.67
N SER A 98 1.49 -8.18 4.93
CA SER A 98 0.37 -7.34 5.30
C SER A 98 0.66 -5.85 5.06
N ILE A 99 1.86 -5.39 5.38
CA ILE A 99 2.33 -4.01 5.17
C ILE A 99 2.33 -3.67 3.67
N PHE A 100 2.93 -4.51 2.82
CA PHE A 100 2.97 -4.27 1.38
C PHE A 100 1.59 -4.34 0.74
N ALA A 101 0.72 -5.22 1.22
CA ALA A 101 -0.66 -5.30 0.72
C ALA A 101 -1.44 -4.01 1.00
N VAL A 102 -1.38 -3.48 2.23
CA VAL A 102 -2.09 -2.24 2.60
C VAL A 102 -1.51 -1.03 1.86
N SER A 103 -0.19 -0.97 1.70
CA SER A 103 0.48 0.05 0.88
C SER A 103 0.00 0.03 -0.58
N ALA A 104 -0.08 -1.16 -1.18
CA ALA A 104 -0.59 -1.33 -2.54
C ALA A 104 -2.06 -0.93 -2.69
N LEU A 105 -2.91 -1.22 -1.68
CA LEU A 105 -4.30 -0.79 -1.69
C LEU A 105 -4.44 0.73 -1.68
N SER A 106 -3.60 1.44 -0.92
CA SER A 106 -3.54 2.91 -0.95
C SER A 106 -3.28 3.42 -2.36
N PHE A 107 -2.30 2.85 -3.06
CA PHE A 107 -1.98 3.20 -4.44
C PHE A 107 -3.14 2.87 -5.41
N ILE A 108 -3.72 1.67 -5.30
CA ILE A 108 -4.79 1.19 -6.19
C ILE A 108 -6.00 2.13 -6.18
N PHE A 109 -6.41 2.64 -5.00
CA PHE A 109 -7.53 3.57 -4.93
C PHE A 109 -7.25 4.85 -5.72
N ALA A 110 -6.08 5.46 -5.58
CA ALA A 110 -5.71 6.65 -6.32
C ALA A 110 -5.64 6.39 -7.82
N GLU A 111 -5.01 5.30 -8.24
CA GLU A 111 -4.85 4.92 -9.64
C GLU A 111 -6.19 4.61 -10.32
N LYS A 112 -7.17 4.05 -9.61
CA LYS A 112 -8.52 3.79 -10.14
C LYS A 112 -9.25 5.04 -10.59
N VAL A 113 -8.94 6.21 -10.05
CA VAL A 113 -9.52 7.50 -10.47
C VAL A 113 -8.61 8.24 -11.47
N GLY A 114 -7.48 7.64 -11.85
CA GLY A 114 -6.49 8.21 -12.76
C GLY A 114 -5.55 9.23 -12.09
N LEU A 115 -5.28 9.07 -10.78
CA LEU A 115 -4.32 9.88 -10.04
C LEU A 115 -3.18 9.02 -9.52
N PHE A 116 -1.95 9.41 -9.81
CA PHE A 116 -0.76 8.68 -9.40
C PHE A 116 -0.24 9.19 -8.05
N ASN A 117 -0.57 8.49 -6.95
CA ASN A 117 -0.17 8.90 -5.61
C ASN A 117 1.23 8.39 -5.24
N LEU A 118 2.27 9.21 -5.43
CA LEU A 118 3.62 8.95 -4.94
C LEU A 118 3.84 9.43 -3.49
N GLY A 119 2.80 9.98 -2.86
CA GLY A 119 2.85 10.54 -1.52
C GLY A 119 2.68 9.52 -0.38
N ILE A 120 2.44 8.25 -0.68
CA ILE A 120 2.08 7.23 0.32
C ILE A 120 3.11 7.15 1.46
N SER A 121 4.41 7.25 1.14
CA SER A 121 5.49 7.22 2.14
C SER A 121 5.45 8.40 3.11
N GLY A 122 5.24 9.62 2.62
CA GLY A 122 5.09 10.80 3.47
C GLY A 122 3.75 10.80 4.22
N GLN A 123 2.67 10.40 3.56
CA GLN A 123 1.34 10.31 4.17
C GLN A 123 1.34 9.35 5.36
N MET A 124 1.91 8.14 5.19
CA MET A 124 2.03 7.18 6.28
C MET A 124 2.91 7.70 7.43
N LEU A 125 4.02 8.37 7.09
CA LEU A 125 4.93 8.94 8.07
C LEU A 125 4.23 10.03 8.90
N PHE A 126 3.49 10.93 8.27
CA PHE A 126 2.75 11.98 8.98
C PHE A 126 1.67 11.40 9.89
N GLY A 127 0.94 10.39 9.41
CA GLY A 127 -0.02 9.66 10.23
C GLY A 127 0.64 9.05 11.47
N ALA A 128 1.78 8.38 11.31
CA ALA A 128 2.54 7.81 12.41
C ALA A 128 3.08 8.87 13.37
N GLN A 129 3.58 9.99 12.86
CA GLN A 129 4.07 11.11 13.67
C GLN A 129 2.96 11.70 14.54
N LEU A 130 1.77 11.93 13.97
CA LEU A 130 0.62 12.41 14.75
C LEU A 130 0.15 11.39 15.79
N ALA A 131 0.14 10.11 15.45
CA ALA A 131 -0.20 9.05 16.41
C ALA A 131 0.81 8.97 17.55
N THR A 132 2.10 9.13 17.27
CA THR A 132 3.16 9.20 18.27
C THR A 132 3.00 10.41 19.19
N LEU A 133 2.77 11.60 18.64
CA LEU A 133 2.51 12.81 19.42
C LEU A 133 1.30 12.62 20.33
N MET A 134 0.19 12.09 19.80
CA MET A 134 -1.00 11.81 20.59
C MET A 134 -0.69 10.85 21.75
N SER A 135 0.13 9.83 21.53
CA SER A 135 0.48 8.81 22.53
C SER A 135 1.16 9.39 23.77
N TRP A 136 1.84 10.52 23.63
CA TRP A 136 2.51 11.20 24.74
C TRP A 136 1.57 11.97 25.66
N TYR A 137 0.41 12.40 25.13
CA TYR A 137 -0.59 13.16 25.88
C TYR A 137 -1.68 12.30 26.50
N ILE A 138 -1.82 11.03 26.08
CA ILE A 138 -2.90 10.15 26.54
C ILE A 138 -2.32 8.84 27.14
N PRO A 139 -1.71 8.88 28.33
CA PRO A 139 -1.00 7.71 28.88
C PRO A 139 -1.90 6.64 29.52
N ALA A 140 -3.13 6.94 29.89
CA ALA A 140 -3.98 6.08 30.75
C ALA A 140 -5.29 5.64 30.09
N VAL A 141 -5.22 5.08 28.86
CA VAL A 141 -6.42 4.59 28.15
C VAL A 141 -6.41 3.05 28.10
N PRO A 142 -7.58 2.38 28.21
CA PRO A 142 -7.67 0.93 27.99
C PRO A 142 -7.08 0.51 26.64
N ASN A 143 -6.40 -0.64 26.59
CA ASN A 143 -5.64 -1.09 25.41
C ASN A 143 -6.43 -1.01 24.09
N VAL A 144 -7.67 -1.51 24.06
CA VAL A 144 -8.49 -1.52 22.83
C VAL A 144 -8.81 -0.10 22.35
N ILE A 145 -9.18 0.79 23.29
CA ILE A 145 -9.51 2.18 22.95
C ILE A 145 -8.27 2.93 22.48
N GLY A 146 -7.14 2.74 23.15
CA GLY A 146 -5.86 3.34 22.77
C GLY A 146 -5.42 2.91 21.35
N GLN A 147 -5.54 1.64 21.04
CA GLN A 147 -5.21 1.11 19.71
C GLN A 147 -6.11 1.68 18.61
N LEU A 148 -7.42 1.78 18.87
CA LEU A 148 -8.34 2.41 17.92
C LEU A 148 -8.02 3.89 17.71
N MET A 149 -7.67 4.62 18.79
CA MET A 149 -7.29 6.02 18.70
C MET A 149 -6.03 6.21 17.84
N VAL A 150 -5.00 5.39 18.05
CA VAL A 150 -3.77 5.40 17.22
C VAL A 150 -4.09 5.20 15.75
N ILE A 151 -4.92 4.21 15.41
CA ILE A 151 -5.34 3.95 14.04
C ILE A 151 -6.09 5.15 13.45
N ILE A 152 -7.09 5.67 14.16
CA ILE A 152 -7.94 6.78 13.68
C ILE A 152 -7.11 8.04 13.47
N VAL A 153 -6.24 8.39 14.41
CA VAL A 153 -5.38 9.59 14.31
C VAL A 153 -4.38 9.46 13.17
N SER A 154 -3.77 8.28 13.01
CA SER A 154 -2.87 8.01 11.90
C SER A 154 -3.59 8.11 10.55
N MET A 155 -4.78 7.51 10.42
CA MET A 155 -5.60 7.61 9.21
C MET A 155 -6.00 9.05 8.91
N PHE A 156 -6.39 9.81 9.92
CA PHE A 156 -6.80 11.20 9.77
C PHE A 156 -5.64 12.08 9.29
N GLY A 157 -4.46 11.95 9.92
CA GLY A 157 -3.27 12.69 9.53
C GLY A 157 -2.85 12.44 8.08
N ALA A 158 -2.76 11.19 7.70
CA ALA A 158 -2.42 10.80 6.33
C ALA A 158 -3.48 11.25 5.31
N ALA A 159 -4.76 11.15 5.67
CA ALA A 159 -5.87 11.59 4.83
C ALA A 159 -5.83 13.09 4.55
N ILE A 160 -5.45 13.93 5.53
CA ILE A 160 -5.28 15.37 5.32
C ILE A 160 -4.26 15.63 4.22
N ILE A 161 -3.07 15.06 4.32
CA ILE A 161 -1.99 15.27 3.33
C ILE A 161 -2.41 14.78 1.96
N SER A 162 -2.98 13.59 1.88
CA SER A 162 -3.46 13.01 0.61
C SER A 162 -4.56 13.88 -0.02
N THR A 163 -5.51 14.36 0.80
CA THR A 163 -6.58 15.22 0.32
C THR A 163 -6.05 16.56 -0.18
N LEU A 164 -5.05 17.15 0.49
CA LEU A 164 -4.39 18.38 0.02
C LEU A 164 -3.80 18.19 -1.38
N VAL A 165 -3.12 17.08 -1.66
CA VAL A 165 -2.63 16.75 -3.02
C VAL A 165 -3.80 16.69 -4.01
N GLY A 166 -4.90 16.03 -3.64
CA GLY A 166 -6.11 15.96 -4.47
C GLY A 166 -6.73 17.32 -4.74
N VAL A 167 -6.79 18.20 -3.76
CA VAL A 167 -7.29 19.58 -3.88
C VAL A 167 -6.41 20.41 -4.81
N LEU A 168 -5.07 20.34 -4.65
CA LEU A 168 -4.12 21.03 -5.53
C LEU A 168 -4.29 20.59 -6.99
N LYS A 169 -4.49 19.30 -7.24
CA LYS A 169 -4.77 18.77 -8.58
C LYS A 169 -6.05 19.32 -9.16
N VAL A 170 -7.14 19.28 -8.39
CA VAL A 170 -8.51 19.57 -8.87
C VAL A 170 -8.75 21.07 -9.06
N PHE A 171 -8.24 21.91 -8.18
CA PHE A 171 -8.51 23.35 -8.19
C PHE A 171 -7.40 24.18 -8.83
N LEU A 172 -6.14 23.80 -8.62
CA LEU A 172 -4.99 24.52 -9.15
C LEU A 172 -4.35 23.84 -10.36
N ASN A 173 -4.87 22.70 -10.75
CA ASN A 173 -4.37 21.89 -11.88
C ASN A 173 -2.87 21.55 -11.80
N ILE A 174 -2.33 21.48 -10.56
CA ILE A 174 -0.94 21.11 -10.31
C ILE A 174 -0.80 19.59 -10.52
N ASN A 175 0.34 19.17 -11.06
CA ASN A 175 0.61 17.74 -11.25
C ASN A 175 0.68 17.02 -9.89
N GLU A 176 -0.14 15.98 -9.73
CA GLU A 176 -0.25 15.19 -8.49
C GLU A 176 1.03 14.47 -8.10
N VAL A 177 1.84 14.05 -9.08
CA VAL A 177 3.13 13.38 -8.87
C VAL A 177 4.12 14.34 -8.21
N ILE A 178 4.24 15.56 -8.76
CA ILE A 178 5.13 16.60 -8.23
C ILE A 178 4.68 17.00 -6.82
N SER A 179 3.38 17.28 -6.66
CA SER A 179 2.82 17.64 -5.35
C SER A 179 3.08 16.55 -4.31
N SER A 180 2.84 15.30 -4.66
CA SER A 180 3.05 14.17 -3.75
C SER A 180 4.50 14.04 -3.30
N ILE A 181 5.46 14.16 -4.20
CA ILE A 181 6.89 14.10 -3.87
C ILE A 181 7.29 15.27 -2.97
N MET A 182 6.82 16.48 -3.26
CA MET A 182 7.11 17.65 -2.44
C MET A 182 6.52 17.50 -1.03
N PHE A 183 5.27 17.02 -0.91
CA PHE A 183 4.67 16.77 0.40
C PHE A 183 5.41 15.68 1.19
N ASN A 184 5.99 14.67 0.57
CA ASN A 184 6.82 13.70 1.29
C ASN A 184 7.95 14.37 2.08
N TRP A 185 8.66 15.33 1.45
CA TRP A 185 9.76 16.05 2.09
C TRP A 185 9.27 17.09 3.10
N ILE A 186 8.21 17.83 2.78
CA ILE A 186 7.60 18.79 3.71
C ILE A 186 7.18 18.09 5.00
N VAL A 187 6.44 17.00 4.87
CA VAL A 187 5.99 16.18 6.02
C VAL A 187 7.17 15.61 6.80
N TYR A 188 8.18 15.12 6.10
CA TYR A 188 9.37 14.61 6.74
C TYR A 188 10.04 15.66 7.63
N TYR A 189 10.34 16.85 7.10
CA TYR A 189 11.02 17.89 7.87
C TYR A 189 10.11 18.52 8.93
N CYS A 190 8.87 18.87 8.58
CA CYS A 190 7.94 19.48 9.54
C CYS A 190 7.59 18.51 10.68
N GLY A 191 7.30 17.25 10.35
CA GLY A 191 6.95 16.26 11.34
C GLY A 191 8.13 15.89 12.25
N THR A 192 9.33 15.79 11.68
CA THR A 192 10.55 15.58 12.45
C THR A 192 10.81 16.75 13.40
N TYR A 193 10.64 17.98 12.95
CA TYR A 193 10.75 19.19 13.79
C TYR A 193 9.72 19.17 14.93
N MET A 194 8.46 18.85 14.63
CA MET A 194 7.39 18.76 15.65
C MET A 194 7.70 17.70 16.71
N ILE A 195 8.11 16.51 16.29
CA ILE A 195 8.46 15.42 17.19
C ILE A 195 9.67 15.79 18.06
N ASN A 196 10.70 16.40 17.48
CA ASN A 196 11.86 16.86 18.23
C ASN A 196 11.49 17.87 19.27
N THR A 197 10.78 18.92 18.89
CA THR A 197 10.43 20.03 19.78
C THR A 197 9.56 19.57 20.95
N VAL A 198 8.49 18.82 20.65
CA VAL A 198 7.56 18.32 21.67
C VAL A 198 8.21 17.19 22.47
N GLY A 199 8.91 16.28 21.82
CA GLY A 199 9.53 15.13 22.47
C GLY A 199 10.66 15.52 23.42
N THR A 200 11.48 16.50 23.04
CA THR A 200 12.52 17.04 23.92
C THR A 200 11.91 17.76 25.15
N ALA A 201 10.86 18.56 24.93
CA ALA A 201 10.16 19.24 26.02
C ALA A 201 9.52 18.26 27.02
N GLN A 202 9.13 17.05 26.58
CA GLN A 202 8.52 16.04 27.43
C GLN A 202 9.50 14.95 27.91
N GLY A 203 10.79 15.01 27.53
CA GLY A 203 11.77 13.97 27.83
C GLY A 203 11.53 12.64 27.14
N LYS A 204 10.81 12.66 26.00
CA LYS A 204 10.38 11.48 25.24
C LYS A 204 11.28 11.16 24.02
N VAL A 205 12.36 11.91 23.83
CA VAL A 205 13.36 11.65 22.81
C VAL A 205 14.55 10.97 23.49
N VAL A 206 14.82 9.73 23.06
CA VAL A 206 15.92 8.92 23.60
C VAL A 206 17.16 9.13 22.73
N GLY A 207 18.14 9.84 23.29
CA GLY A 207 19.33 10.25 22.54
C GLY A 207 19.00 11.32 21.47
N GLN A 208 19.88 11.46 20.48
CA GLN A 208 19.67 12.41 19.38
C GLN A 208 18.96 11.80 18.15
N MET A 209 18.56 10.54 18.18
CA MET A 209 18.16 9.82 16.96
C MET A 209 16.74 9.28 16.91
N ASN A 210 16.13 8.92 18.04
CA ASN A 210 14.87 8.18 18.04
C ASN A 210 13.91 8.71 19.12
N THR A 211 12.60 8.60 18.88
CA THR A 211 11.58 8.79 19.90
C THR A 211 11.55 7.59 20.86
N GLU A 212 11.00 7.81 22.06
CA GLU A 212 10.58 6.66 22.90
C GLU A 212 9.60 5.77 22.13
N ILE A 213 9.66 4.49 22.38
CA ILE A 213 8.71 3.52 21.86
C ILE A 213 7.33 3.83 22.47
N ILE A 214 6.29 3.79 21.64
CA ILE A 214 4.90 4.03 22.10
C ILE A 214 4.55 3.09 23.25
N ALA A 215 3.82 3.61 24.25
CA ALA A 215 3.40 2.85 25.43
C ALA A 215 2.70 1.52 25.06
N SER A 216 2.90 0.49 25.86
CA SER A 216 2.41 -0.89 25.56
C SER A 216 0.90 -0.97 25.34
N ASN A 217 0.10 -0.14 26.02
CA ASN A 217 -1.34 -0.06 25.88
C ASN A 217 -1.80 0.57 24.55
N LEU A 218 -0.92 1.28 23.85
CA LEU A 218 -1.19 1.94 22.58
C LEU A 218 -0.60 1.16 21.38
N ARG A 219 0.23 0.16 21.63
CA ARG A 219 0.78 -0.70 20.57
C ARG A 219 -0.31 -1.60 20.01
N LEU A 220 -0.34 -1.74 18.69
CA LEU A 220 -1.29 -2.62 18.03
C LEU A 220 -1.01 -4.09 18.40
N PHE A 221 -1.75 -4.58 19.37
CA PHE A 221 -1.84 -5.99 19.76
C PHE A 221 -0.53 -6.66 20.18
N VAL A 222 0.45 -5.92 20.63
CA VAL A 222 1.67 -6.51 21.21
C VAL A 222 1.40 -6.93 22.65
N GLN A 223 1.29 -8.23 22.90
CA GLN A 223 1.25 -8.79 24.25
C GLN A 223 2.62 -9.40 24.59
N GLY A 224 3.26 -8.88 25.65
CA GLY A 224 4.50 -9.43 26.21
C GLY A 224 5.76 -8.65 25.86
N ASP A 225 6.81 -8.85 26.69
CA ASP A 225 8.10 -8.14 26.62
C ASP A 225 9.04 -8.62 25.48
N GLY A 226 8.56 -9.52 24.63
CA GLY A 226 9.29 -10.05 23.49
C GLY A 226 8.83 -9.43 22.16
N ALA A 227 9.76 -8.80 21.47
CA ALA A 227 9.56 -8.27 20.12
C ALA A 227 8.92 -9.31 19.18
N ALA A 228 8.06 -8.86 18.28
CA ALA A 228 7.53 -9.56 17.10
C ALA A 228 6.56 -10.75 17.33
N SER A 229 6.42 -11.29 18.54
CA SER A 229 5.69 -12.56 18.73
C SER A 229 4.17 -12.48 18.58
N GLY A 230 3.54 -11.33 18.77
CA GLY A 230 2.09 -11.21 18.81
C GLY A 230 1.42 -10.35 17.73
N SER A 231 2.17 -9.51 17.03
CA SER A 231 1.59 -8.50 16.12
C SER A 231 1.22 -9.03 14.72
N TRP A 232 1.70 -10.19 14.31
CA TRP A 232 1.45 -10.72 12.95
C TRP A 232 -0.01 -11.10 12.69
N ILE A 233 -0.73 -11.64 13.70
CA ILE A 233 -2.14 -12.02 13.56
C ILE A 233 -3.02 -10.79 13.30
N PRO A 234 -2.97 -9.72 14.09
CA PRO A 234 -3.75 -8.51 13.83
C PRO A 234 -3.42 -7.86 12.49
N LEU A 235 -2.14 -7.81 12.11
CA LEU A 235 -1.73 -7.26 10.82
C LEU A 235 -2.32 -8.07 9.66
N LEU A 236 -2.34 -9.40 9.77
CA LEU A 236 -2.97 -10.29 8.79
C LEU A 236 -4.49 -10.05 8.72
N VAL A 237 -5.17 -9.95 9.88
CA VAL A 237 -6.61 -9.70 9.94
C VAL A 237 -6.96 -8.35 9.31
N ILE A 238 -6.20 -7.29 9.63
CA ILE A 238 -6.35 -5.97 9.02
C ILE A 238 -6.18 -6.06 7.50
N MET A 239 -5.15 -6.75 7.02
CA MET A 239 -4.90 -6.95 5.59
C MET A 239 -6.10 -7.61 4.90
N ILE A 240 -6.58 -8.74 5.42
CA ILE A 240 -7.71 -9.48 4.82
C ILE A 240 -8.97 -8.61 4.82
N MET A 241 -9.25 -7.92 5.92
CA MET A 241 -10.39 -7.02 6.04
C MET A 241 -10.30 -5.87 5.02
N LEU A 242 -9.15 -5.23 4.88
CA LEU A 242 -8.95 -4.12 3.96
C LEU A 242 -8.99 -4.56 2.48
N ILE A 243 -8.46 -5.74 2.15
CA ILE A 243 -8.61 -6.32 0.80
C ILE A 243 -10.11 -6.59 0.54
N GLY A 244 -10.83 -7.20 1.48
CA GLY A 244 -12.26 -7.44 1.36
C GLY A 244 -13.07 -6.16 1.16
N ILE A 245 -12.83 -5.13 1.97
CA ILE A 245 -13.45 -3.81 1.82
C ILE A 245 -13.12 -3.20 0.44
N SER A 246 -11.87 -3.28 0.02
CA SER A 246 -11.43 -2.72 -1.26
C SER A 246 -12.10 -3.42 -2.44
N VAL A 247 -12.21 -4.75 -2.40
CA VAL A 247 -12.92 -5.54 -3.42
C VAL A 247 -14.39 -5.16 -3.46
N THR A 248 -15.06 -5.10 -2.30
CA THR A 248 -16.48 -4.74 -2.23
C THR A 248 -16.73 -3.31 -2.71
N VAL A 249 -15.93 -2.35 -2.29
CA VAL A 249 -16.07 -0.94 -2.71
C VAL A 249 -15.77 -0.78 -4.20
N LEU A 250 -14.69 -1.33 -4.71
CA LEU A 250 -14.27 -1.12 -6.11
C LEU A 250 -15.11 -1.92 -7.11
N SER A 251 -15.51 -3.15 -6.76
CA SER A 251 -16.19 -4.05 -7.69
C SER A 251 -17.72 -3.96 -7.61
N PHE A 252 -18.27 -3.81 -6.40
CA PHE A 252 -19.71 -3.95 -6.17
C PHE A 252 -20.41 -2.61 -5.90
N SER A 253 -19.70 -1.54 -5.47
CA SER A 253 -20.36 -0.27 -5.19
C SER A 253 -20.52 0.62 -6.43
N VAL A 254 -21.54 1.47 -6.40
CA VAL A 254 -21.74 2.53 -7.40
C VAL A 254 -20.58 3.54 -7.39
N PHE A 255 -20.00 3.77 -6.21
CA PHE A 255 -18.83 4.62 -6.04
C PHE A 255 -17.62 4.06 -6.82
N GLY A 256 -17.29 2.78 -6.66
CA GLY A 256 -16.20 2.12 -7.37
C GLY A 256 -16.35 2.15 -8.89
N LYS A 257 -17.58 1.93 -9.39
CA LYS A 257 -17.87 2.05 -10.82
C LYS A 257 -17.66 3.49 -11.34
N LYS A 258 -18.12 4.51 -10.58
CA LYS A 258 -17.92 5.92 -10.94
C LYS A 258 -16.45 6.32 -10.95
N ILE A 259 -15.65 5.95 -9.94
CA ILE A 259 -14.21 6.28 -9.94
C ILE A 259 -13.47 5.58 -11.08
N SER A 260 -13.80 4.32 -11.37
CA SER A 260 -13.21 3.60 -12.51
C SER A 260 -13.59 4.19 -13.86
N ALA A 261 -14.80 4.78 -13.99
CA ALA A 261 -15.20 5.51 -15.18
C ALA A 261 -14.39 6.80 -15.35
N VAL A 262 -14.22 7.55 -14.26
CA VAL A 262 -13.41 8.80 -14.24
C VAL A 262 -11.95 8.50 -14.62
N GLY A 263 -11.36 7.44 -14.10
CA GLY A 263 -9.97 7.07 -14.42
C GLY A 263 -9.77 6.63 -15.87
N LYS A 264 -10.82 6.09 -16.53
CA LYS A 264 -10.73 5.73 -17.95
C LYS A 264 -10.84 6.95 -18.86
N SER A 265 -11.76 7.86 -18.57
CA SER A 265 -11.95 9.13 -19.30
C SER A 265 -12.70 10.12 -18.43
N GLY A 266 -12.00 11.13 -17.93
CA GLY A 266 -12.60 12.21 -17.15
C GLY A 266 -13.63 13.01 -17.96
N THR A 267 -13.35 13.28 -19.23
CA THR A 267 -14.28 14.02 -20.12
C THR A 267 -15.57 13.24 -20.40
N ALA A 268 -15.48 11.97 -20.77
CA ALA A 268 -16.66 11.13 -20.97
C ALA A 268 -17.50 10.99 -19.69
N SER A 269 -16.85 10.89 -18.52
CA SER A 269 -17.52 10.83 -17.22
C SER A 269 -18.26 12.13 -16.88
N LEU A 270 -17.70 13.28 -17.27
CA LEU A 270 -18.34 14.57 -17.09
C LEU A 270 -19.64 14.64 -17.91
N TYR A 271 -19.61 14.22 -19.19
CA TYR A 271 -20.80 14.15 -20.03
C TYR A 271 -21.86 13.15 -19.51
N ALA A 272 -21.43 12.12 -18.80
CA ALA A 272 -22.32 11.18 -18.11
C ALA A 272 -22.88 11.72 -16.77
N GLY A 273 -22.63 12.99 -16.42
CA GLY A 273 -23.13 13.63 -15.20
C GLY A 273 -22.38 13.23 -13.93
N ILE A 274 -21.16 12.68 -14.04
CA ILE A 274 -20.36 12.32 -12.88
C ILE A 274 -19.52 13.53 -12.47
N ASN A 275 -19.59 13.94 -11.21
CA ASN A 275 -18.73 15.00 -10.67
C ASN A 275 -17.30 14.48 -10.51
N VAL A 276 -16.47 14.70 -11.55
CA VAL A 276 -15.07 14.24 -11.62
C VAL A 276 -14.25 14.80 -10.46
N LYS A 277 -14.34 16.11 -10.20
CA LYS A 277 -13.60 16.81 -9.15
C LYS A 277 -13.83 16.18 -7.77
N GLN A 278 -15.10 15.98 -7.41
CA GLN A 278 -15.44 15.36 -6.14
C GLN A 278 -14.92 13.92 -6.04
N LYS A 279 -14.99 13.14 -7.13
CA LYS A 279 -14.50 11.75 -7.12
C LYS A 279 -12.99 11.67 -6.93
N GLN A 280 -12.24 12.56 -7.56
CA GLN A 280 -10.79 12.65 -7.39
C GLN A 280 -10.41 12.96 -5.94
N ILE A 281 -11.02 13.99 -5.32
CA ILE A 281 -10.71 14.39 -3.93
C ILE A 281 -11.07 13.27 -2.93
N VAL A 282 -12.29 12.71 -3.03
CA VAL A 282 -12.73 11.65 -2.11
C VAL A 282 -11.87 10.39 -2.26
N THR A 283 -11.44 10.07 -3.47
CA THR A 283 -10.59 8.90 -3.69
C THR A 283 -9.18 9.12 -3.12
N MET A 284 -8.63 10.33 -3.24
CA MET A 284 -7.36 10.68 -2.59
C MET A 284 -7.49 10.62 -1.06
N LEU A 285 -8.60 11.08 -0.48
CA LEU A 285 -8.86 10.94 0.95
C LEU A 285 -8.84 9.47 1.38
N ILE A 286 -9.53 8.58 0.65
CA ILE A 286 -9.53 7.14 0.93
C ILE A 286 -8.13 6.55 0.80
N SER A 287 -7.38 6.90 -0.24
CA SER A 287 -5.97 6.50 -0.42
C SER A 287 -5.13 6.92 0.79
N GLY A 288 -5.31 8.16 1.28
CA GLY A 288 -4.66 8.65 2.49
C GLY A 288 -5.04 7.87 3.75
N CYS A 289 -6.32 7.46 3.90
CA CYS A 289 -6.72 6.59 5.02
C CYS A 289 -5.96 5.26 5.02
N PHE A 290 -5.80 4.62 3.85
CA PHE A 290 -4.99 3.40 3.74
C PHE A 290 -3.51 3.66 4.06
N ALA A 291 -2.96 4.79 3.60
CA ALA A 291 -1.59 5.19 3.94
C ALA A 291 -1.41 5.42 5.45
N GLY A 292 -2.40 6.03 6.12
CA GLY A 292 -2.39 6.20 7.57
C GLY A 292 -2.49 4.88 8.32
N MET A 293 -3.35 3.96 7.86
CA MET A 293 -3.40 2.61 8.41
C MET A 293 -2.03 1.91 8.29
N LEU A 294 -1.36 2.05 7.13
CA LEU A 294 0.00 1.56 6.94
C LEU A 294 0.98 2.16 7.96
N GLY A 295 0.90 3.47 8.22
CA GLY A 295 1.70 4.16 9.25
C GLY A 295 1.48 3.59 10.64
N ALA A 296 0.23 3.36 11.04
CA ALA A 296 -0.10 2.72 12.30
C ALA A 296 0.43 1.28 12.38
N MET A 297 0.30 0.48 11.30
CA MET A 297 0.79 -0.90 11.25
C MET A 297 2.32 -0.99 11.43
N ILE A 298 3.08 -0.08 10.85
CA ILE A 298 4.55 -0.09 10.92
C ILE A 298 5.02 0.45 12.28
N TYR A 299 4.60 1.65 12.64
CA TYR A 299 5.16 2.35 13.80
C TYR A 299 4.51 1.98 15.13
N CYS A 300 3.32 1.39 15.11
CA CYS A 300 2.62 0.98 16.32
C CYS A 300 2.37 -0.53 16.41
N GLY A 301 2.66 -1.30 15.35
CA GLY A 301 2.33 -2.73 15.27
C GLY A 301 3.47 -3.66 14.90
N TYR A 302 4.31 -3.28 13.93
CA TYR A 302 5.39 -4.13 13.47
C TYR A 302 6.56 -4.12 14.46
N GLU A 303 7.11 -5.31 14.77
CA GLU A 303 8.26 -5.51 15.65
C GLU A 303 8.22 -4.75 17.00
N GLY A 304 7.03 -4.63 17.57
CA GLY A 304 6.86 -4.00 18.88
C GLY A 304 6.90 -2.49 18.87
N SER A 305 6.60 -1.89 17.75
CA SER A 305 6.63 -0.47 17.40
C SER A 305 8.03 0.06 17.09
N MET A 306 8.23 0.44 15.83
CA MET A 306 9.44 1.15 15.42
C MET A 306 9.43 2.58 15.98
N PRO A 307 10.51 3.04 16.61
CA PRO A 307 10.60 4.44 16.97
C PRO A 307 10.60 5.30 15.70
N VAL A 308 9.89 6.44 15.74
CA VAL A 308 9.98 7.40 14.64
C VAL A 308 11.36 8.04 14.68
N THR A 309 12.15 7.79 13.64
CA THR A 309 13.53 8.27 13.59
C THR A 309 13.55 9.78 13.37
N VAL A 310 14.22 10.47 14.26
CA VAL A 310 14.27 11.94 14.28
C VAL A 310 15.37 12.48 13.37
N THR A 311 16.39 11.68 13.10
CA THR A 311 17.59 12.08 12.34
C THR A 311 17.83 11.28 11.06
N ALA A 312 17.00 10.28 10.76
CA ALA A 312 17.12 9.57 9.50
C ALA A 312 16.86 10.55 8.33
N LYS A 313 17.87 10.77 7.50
CA LYS A 313 17.77 11.63 6.31
C LYS A 313 17.04 10.94 5.13
N THR A 314 16.21 9.95 5.41
CA THR A 314 15.58 9.10 4.40
C THR A 314 14.09 8.95 4.66
N ILE A 315 13.31 9.03 3.59
CA ILE A 315 11.87 8.74 3.64
C ILE A 315 11.68 7.21 3.66
N PRO A 316 10.77 6.67 4.48
CA PRO A 316 10.51 5.24 4.56
C PRO A 316 10.12 4.62 3.21
N GLN A 317 10.73 3.50 2.85
CA GLN A 317 10.57 2.85 1.54
C GLN A 317 9.24 2.10 1.36
N TYR A 318 8.55 1.76 2.45
CA TYR A 318 7.35 0.89 2.42
C TYR A 318 6.24 1.42 1.51
N GLY A 319 6.04 2.73 1.46
CA GLY A 319 5.05 3.35 0.57
C GLY A 319 5.42 3.20 -0.91
N PHE A 320 6.68 3.38 -1.26
CA PHE A 320 7.17 3.23 -2.64
C PHE A 320 7.13 1.78 -3.10
N ASN A 321 7.50 0.83 -2.25
CA ASN A 321 7.41 -0.60 -2.56
C ASN A 321 5.96 -1.03 -2.80
N GLY A 322 4.99 -0.47 -2.07
CA GLY A 322 3.57 -0.72 -2.29
C GLY A 322 3.06 -0.25 -3.66
N ILE A 323 3.63 0.81 -4.23
CA ILE A 323 3.32 1.25 -5.60
C ILE A 323 3.68 0.15 -6.60
N SER A 324 4.86 -0.43 -6.46
CA SER A 324 5.31 -1.53 -7.33
C SER A 324 4.41 -2.75 -7.19
N VAL A 325 4.03 -3.12 -5.96
CA VAL A 325 3.06 -4.21 -5.71
C VAL A 325 1.72 -3.91 -6.38
N GLY A 326 1.21 -2.68 -6.28
CA GLY A 326 -0.05 -2.27 -6.91
C GLY A 326 -0.02 -2.30 -8.43
N LEU A 327 1.09 -1.90 -9.05
CA LEU A 327 1.29 -1.97 -10.50
C LEU A 327 1.35 -3.42 -10.99
N ILE A 328 2.13 -4.27 -10.32
CA ILE A 328 2.26 -5.70 -10.67
C ILE A 328 0.92 -6.43 -10.45
N ALA A 329 0.14 -6.04 -9.44
CA ALA A 329 -1.22 -6.53 -9.23
C ALA A 329 -2.23 -6.02 -10.28
N MET A 330 -1.78 -5.27 -11.30
CA MET A 330 -2.59 -4.69 -12.38
C MET A 330 -3.75 -3.84 -11.83
N VAL A 331 -3.48 -3.08 -10.78
CA VAL A 331 -4.46 -2.22 -10.10
C VAL A 331 -5.72 -3.01 -9.66
N ASN A 332 -5.55 -4.29 -9.35
CA ASN A 332 -6.62 -5.18 -8.90
C ASN A 332 -6.43 -5.55 -7.43
N PRO A 333 -7.40 -5.25 -6.53
CA PRO A 333 -7.27 -5.55 -5.10
C PRO A 333 -7.06 -7.05 -4.79
N ILE A 334 -7.64 -7.94 -5.59
CA ILE A 334 -7.46 -9.41 -5.41
C ILE A 334 -6.03 -9.82 -5.76
N GLY A 335 -5.45 -9.20 -6.81
CA GLY A 335 -4.08 -9.47 -7.24
C GLY A 335 -3.02 -9.00 -6.24
N VAL A 336 -3.38 -8.13 -5.29
CA VAL A 336 -2.44 -7.65 -4.27
C VAL A 336 -1.95 -8.79 -3.37
N ALA A 337 -2.82 -9.73 -2.99
CA ALA A 337 -2.46 -10.79 -2.05
C ALA A 337 -1.28 -11.66 -2.55
N PRO A 338 -1.30 -12.26 -3.76
CA PRO A 338 -0.17 -13.06 -4.24
C PRO A 338 1.09 -12.22 -4.51
N VAL A 339 0.95 -10.96 -4.95
CA VAL A 339 2.11 -10.10 -5.21
C VAL A 339 2.76 -9.64 -3.91
N SER A 340 1.96 -9.24 -2.92
CA SER A 340 2.50 -8.85 -1.60
C SER A 340 3.18 -10.02 -0.88
N LEU A 341 2.70 -11.26 -1.09
CA LEU A 341 3.36 -12.47 -0.58
C LEU A 341 4.78 -12.59 -1.14
N LEU A 342 4.96 -12.46 -2.45
CA LEU A 342 6.29 -12.50 -3.06
C LEU A 342 7.19 -11.39 -2.54
N PHE A 343 6.69 -10.16 -2.46
CA PHE A 343 7.46 -9.02 -1.96
C PHE A 343 7.84 -9.15 -0.48
N GLY A 344 6.91 -9.62 0.36
CA GLY A 344 7.18 -9.88 1.77
C GLY A 344 8.24 -10.96 1.98
N MET A 345 8.20 -12.04 1.18
CA MET A 345 9.23 -13.08 1.20
C MET A 345 10.60 -12.52 0.83
N ILE A 346 10.70 -11.76 -0.25
CA ILE A 346 11.97 -11.18 -0.71
C ILE A 346 12.51 -10.18 0.32
N ASP A 347 11.65 -9.35 0.91
CA ASP A 347 12.06 -8.34 1.88
C ASP A 347 12.62 -8.97 3.16
N THR A 348 11.95 -9.98 3.71
CA THR A 348 12.42 -10.67 4.91
C THR A 348 13.67 -11.51 4.68
N SER A 349 13.90 -11.96 3.44
CA SER A 349 15.13 -12.72 3.10
C SER A 349 16.40 -11.88 3.07
N LYS A 350 16.30 -10.55 2.95
CA LYS A 350 17.48 -9.66 2.84
C LYS A 350 18.48 -9.83 3.98
N SER A 351 17.98 -9.89 5.22
CA SER A 351 18.83 -10.07 6.39
C SER A 351 19.51 -11.45 6.40
N SER A 352 18.80 -12.48 6.00
CA SER A 352 19.33 -13.85 5.92
C SER A 352 20.34 -14.00 4.78
N ILE A 353 20.07 -13.40 3.63
CA ILE A 353 21.02 -13.36 2.51
C ILE A 353 22.32 -12.69 2.94
N SER A 354 22.24 -11.55 3.63
CA SER A 354 23.42 -10.85 4.13
C SER A 354 24.19 -11.71 5.15
N ALA A 355 23.49 -12.33 6.11
CA ALA A 355 24.11 -13.10 7.17
C ALA A 355 24.73 -14.43 6.68
N VAL A 356 24.05 -15.17 5.80
CA VAL A 356 24.44 -16.51 5.36
C VAL A 356 25.38 -16.48 4.15
N CYS A 357 25.10 -15.59 3.19
CA CYS A 357 25.89 -15.49 1.97
C CYS A 357 27.08 -14.55 2.09
N GLY A 358 27.24 -13.81 3.22
CA GLY A 358 28.28 -12.81 3.39
C GLY A 358 28.14 -11.60 2.45
N VAL A 359 26.95 -11.38 1.92
CA VAL A 359 26.65 -10.27 1.01
C VAL A 359 26.38 -9.01 1.82
N ASP A 360 26.99 -7.89 1.41
CA ASP A 360 26.75 -6.60 2.07
C ASP A 360 25.25 -6.27 2.08
N PRO A 361 24.67 -5.80 3.20
CA PRO A 361 23.27 -5.44 3.31
C PRO A 361 22.79 -4.45 2.22
N ASN A 362 23.67 -3.53 1.79
CA ASN A 362 23.36 -2.59 0.73
C ASN A 362 23.19 -3.27 -0.64
N ILE A 363 23.93 -4.35 -0.90
CA ILE A 363 23.81 -5.14 -2.13
C ILE A 363 22.53 -5.98 -2.09
N ALA A 364 22.18 -6.57 -0.94
CA ALA A 364 20.90 -7.23 -0.77
C ALA A 364 19.73 -6.27 -1.00
N GLN A 365 19.85 -5.01 -0.54
CA GLN A 365 18.87 -3.95 -0.81
C GLN A 365 18.84 -3.56 -2.29
N LEU A 366 19.98 -3.47 -2.97
CA LEU A 366 20.07 -3.20 -4.41
C LEU A 366 19.39 -4.32 -5.21
N MET A 367 19.65 -5.58 -4.86
CA MET A 367 18.99 -6.73 -5.50
C MET A 367 17.46 -6.64 -5.40
N PHE A 368 16.95 -6.32 -4.22
CA PHE A 368 15.51 -6.07 -4.03
C PHE A 368 15.01 -4.94 -4.94
N GLY A 369 15.74 -3.83 -5.00
CA GLY A 369 15.42 -2.70 -5.87
C GLY A 369 15.35 -3.09 -7.36
N VAL A 370 16.27 -3.92 -7.83
CA VAL A 370 16.28 -4.43 -9.22
C VAL A 370 15.06 -5.30 -9.52
N ILE A 371 14.68 -6.17 -8.57
CA ILE A 371 13.48 -7.02 -8.70
C ILE A 371 12.22 -6.16 -8.78
N VAL A 372 12.09 -5.20 -7.85
CA VAL A 372 10.95 -4.26 -7.79
C VAL A 372 10.85 -3.46 -9.09
N TYR A 373 11.94 -2.88 -9.53
CA TYR A 373 12.00 -2.02 -10.72
C TYR A 373 11.71 -2.80 -12.00
N GLY A 374 12.36 -3.94 -12.19
CA GLY A 374 12.16 -4.78 -13.36
C GLY A 374 10.74 -5.31 -13.49
N ALA A 375 10.15 -5.74 -12.37
CA ALA A 375 8.77 -6.19 -12.32
C ALA A 375 7.79 -5.04 -12.64
N ALA A 376 8.05 -3.83 -12.14
CA ALA A 376 7.20 -2.67 -12.41
C ALA A 376 7.29 -2.21 -13.88
N ILE A 377 8.49 -2.19 -14.48
CA ILE A 377 8.68 -1.81 -15.88
C ILE A 377 7.91 -2.74 -16.82
N ILE A 378 8.04 -4.05 -16.67
CA ILE A 378 7.40 -5.00 -17.58
C ILE A 378 5.87 -4.91 -17.44
N SER A 379 5.36 -4.72 -16.23
CA SER A 379 3.93 -4.48 -16.00
C SER A 379 3.46 -3.18 -16.67
N ALA A 380 4.26 -2.11 -16.63
CA ALA A 380 3.96 -0.85 -17.31
C ALA A 380 3.96 -1.02 -18.85
N PHE A 381 4.96 -1.71 -19.41
CA PHE A 381 4.99 -2.00 -20.86
C PHE A 381 3.75 -2.74 -21.33
N TYR A 382 3.27 -3.73 -20.57
CA TYR A 382 2.04 -4.44 -20.90
C TYR A 382 0.80 -3.53 -20.88
N PHE A 383 0.78 -2.54 -20.00
CA PHE A 383 -0.31 -1.56 -19.93
C PHE A 383 -0.32 -0.61 -21.14
N PHE A 384 0.86 -0.27 -21.67
CA PHE A 384 1.01 0.61 -22.84
C PHE A 384 0.91 -0.10 -24.19
N THR A 385 1.00 -1.43 -24.23
CA THR A 385 0.86 -2.22 -25.46
C THR A 385 -0.42 -3.07 -25.45
N PRO A 386 -1.62 -2.47 -25.60
CA PRO A 386 -2.87 -3.20 -25.58
C PRO A 386 -3.12 -4.07 -26.84
N TRP A 387 -2.17 -4.14 -27.79
CA TRP A 387 -2.36 -4.66 -29.15
C TRP A 387 -1.34 -5.72 -29.58
N VAL A 388 -0.98 -6.67 -28.73
CA VAL A 388 -0.35 -7.92 -29.22
C VAL A 388 -1.15 -9.12 -28.77
#